data_272f768a058379092fc9f89392f7ee5f
#
_entry.id   272f768a058379092fc9f89392f7ee5f
#
_cell.length_a   1.000
_cell.length_b   1.000
_cell.length_c   1.000
_cell.angle_alpha   90.00
_cell.angle_beta   90.00
_cell.angle_gamma   90.00
#
_symmetry.space_group_name_H-M   'P 1'
#
loop_
_entity.id
_entity.type
_entity.pdbx_description
1 polymer ?
#
loop_
_entity_poly.entity_id
_entity_poly.type
_entity_poly.pdbx_seq_one_letter_code
_entity_poly.pdbx_strand_id
1 'polypeptide(L)'
;MENSVLQESEPLSCVEDNKSLGNTVLEETGAEILVAQIRLNIQHPNHKEVIIVVEGEDDEKALKKFFNVQAVEFYCTGNCLKVKNVMQIVSTDKQLKYCVIGIKDADFDHINKISHNIANLMITDAHDMETMMLTPNVCRKICLETINKEYPKLSIEAMLSLKNISYLRYYNDKIILKRGSYKDGISFQGIDIAQVASNSQPINVQSVLLYVKGKGNSNKTSFPDLNTMNLFIQQNPIDDGDLILFTNGHDLVYAIRNILHSIAPQEARKYSDKNIATMIRICYAKEEFEKTDLYKSIDNWNNNRFKLWAV
;
A
#
# COMPACT_ATOMS: atom_id res chain seq x y z
N MET A 1 -44.63 -23.20 -15.75
CA MET A 1 -43.41 -23.84 -15.22
C MET A 1 -42.31 -23.55 -16.23
N GLU A 2 -41.61 -22.42 -16.04
CA GLU A 2 -40.46 -22.06 -16.86
C GLU A 2 -39.25 -22.02 -15.95
N ASN A 3 -38.31 -22.94 -16.21
CA ASN A 3 -37.02 -23.00 -15.54
C ASN A 3 -36.11 -21.91 -16.10
N SER A 4 -35.85 -20.89 -15.35
CA SER A 4 -34.75 -19.94 -15.64
C SER A 4 -33.42 -20.52 -15.13
N VAL A 5 -32.62 -20.99 -16.06
CA VAL A 5 -31.23 -21.40 -15.85
C VAL A 5 -30.42 -20.13 -15.53
N LEU A 6 -29.89 -20.05 -14.33
CA LEU A 6 -28.86 -19.08 -13.97
C LEU A 6 -27.58 -19.45 -14.71
N GLN A 7 -27.18 -18.64 -15.67
CA GLN A 7 -25.85 -18.71 -16.29
C GLN A 7 -24.82 -18.26 -15.25
N GLU A 8 -23.95 -19.16 -14.86
CA GLU A 8 -22.70 -18.86 -14.18
C GLU A 8 -21.85 -17.97 -15.10
N SER A 9 -21.59 -16.75 -14.67
CA SER A 9 -20.66 -15.85 -15.36
C SER A 9 -19.23 -16.32 -15.14
N GLU A 10 -18.56 -16.71 -16.21
CA GLU A 10 -17.12 -16.97 -16.24
C GLU A 10 -16.32 -15.78 -15.67
N PRO A 11 -15.17 -16.02 -14.99
CA PRO A 11 -14.33 -14.93 -14.52
C PRO A 11 -13.79 -14.15 -15.71
N LEU A 12 -14.11 -12.86 -15.79
CA LEU A 12 -13.62 -11.93 -16.79
C LEU A 12 -12.08 -11.94 -16.78
N SER A 13 -11.51 -12.53 -17.83
CA SER A 13 -10.12 -12.34 -18.24
C SER A 13 -9.85 -10.84 -18.37
N CYS A 14 -8.62 -10.42 -17.99
CA CYS A 14 -8.13 -9.06 -18.13
C CYS A 14 -8.48 -8.50 -19.52
N VAL A 15 -9.51 -7.67 -19.59
CA VAL A 15 -9.83 -6.90 -20.78
C VAL A 15 -8.73 -5.84 -20.88
N GLU A 16 -8.02 -5.82 -22.00
CA GLU A 16 -7.11 -4.72 -22.36
C GLU A 16 -7.96 -3.47 -22.53
N ASP A 17 -7.99 -2.64 -21.49
CA ASP A 17 -8.74 -1.39 -21.51
C ASP A 17 -8.08 -0.38 -22.44
N ASN A 18 -8.89 0.22 -23.29
CA ASN A 18 -8.58 1.39 -24.09
C ASN A 18 -8.21 2.58 -23.18
N LYS A 19 -6.97 2.62 -22.71
CA LYS A 19 -6.38 3.73 -21.99
C LYS A 19 -6.29 4.95 -22.90
N SER A 20 -6.62 6.13 -22.39
CA SER A 20 -6.37 7.37 -23.13
C SER A 20 -4.86 7.43 -23.47
N LEU A 21 -4.54 7.41 -24.74
CA LEU A 21 -3.17 7.23 -25.30
C LEU A 21 -2.08 8.06 -24.62
N GLY A 22 -2.40 9.25 -24.08
CA GLY A 22 -1.41 10.16 -23.52
C GLY A 22 -0.77 9.73 -22.20
N ASN A 23 -1.54 9.21 -21.24
CA ASN A 23 -1.00 8.83 -19.92
C ASN A 23 -0.31 7.47 -19.99
N THR A 24 -0.81 6.55 -20.80
CA THR A 24 -0.22 5.23 -21.00
C THR A 24 1.19 5.32 -21.60
N VAL A 25 1.37 6.15 -22.63
CA VAL A 25 2.68 6.35 -23.28
C VAL A 25 3.71 6.93 -22.29
N LEU A 26 3.32 7.89 -21.43
CA LEU A 26 4.24 8.48 -20.44
C LEU A 26 4.62 7.49 -19.33
N GLU A 27 3.70 6.62 -18.91
CA GLU A 27 3.96 5.62 -17.88
C GLU A 27 4.78 4.45 -18.41
N GLU A 28 4.50 3.96 -19.62
CA GLU A 28 5.29 2.93 -20.32
C GLU A 28 6.70 3.45 -20.60
N THR A 29 6.85 4.65 -21.15
CA THR A 29 8.13 5.30 -21.38
C THR A 29 8.93 5.43 -20.08
N GLY A 30 8.28 5.76 -18.96
CA GLY A 30 8.94 5.85 -17.66
C GLY A 30 9.47 4.50 -17.15
N ALA A 31 8.75 3.40 -17.38
CA ALA A 31 9.20 2.05 -17.02
C ALA A 31 10.37 1.58 -17.92
N GLU A 32 10.29 1.82 -19.21
CA GLU A 32 11.37 1.50 -20.17
C GLU A 32 12.67 2.26 -19.86
N ILE A 33 12.56 3.54 -19.51
CA ILE A 33 13.72 4.36 -19.11
C ILE A 33 14.38 3.77 -17.87
N LEU A 34 13.59 3.41 -16.86
CA LEU A 34 14.12 2.81 -15.63
C LEU A 34 14.78 1.46 -15.89
N VAL A 35 14.17 0.61 -16.73
CA VAL A 35 14.78 -0.66 -17.14
C VAL A 35 16.08 -0.45 -17.91
N ALA A 36 16.15 0.58 -18.77
CA ALA A 36 17.40 0.92 -19.48
C ALA A 36 18.49 1.39 -18.50
N GLN A 37 18.13 2.18 -17.47
CA GLN A 37 19.07 2.57 -16.41
C GLN A 37 19.57 1.35 -15.62
N ILE A 38 18.67 0.44 -15.26
CA ILE A 38 19.05 -0.81 -14.59
C ILE A 38 20.02 -1.64 -15.46
N ARG A 39 19.74 -1.78 -16.77
CA ARG A 39 20.64 -2.49 -17.70
C ARG A 39 22.03 -1.86 -17.78
N LEU A 40 22.12 -0.54 -17.80
CA LEU A 40 23.39 0.17 -17.79
C LEU A 40 24.13 -0.05 -16.46
N ASN A 41 23.41 0.00 -15.34
CA ASN A 41 23.98 -0.22 -14.03
C ASN A 41 24.59 -1.62 -13.88
N ILE A 42 23.89 -2.68 -14.26
CA ILE A 42 24.41 -4.06 -14.14
C ILE A 42 25.60 -4.35 -15.06
N GLN A 43 25.87 -3.50 -16.06
CA GLN A 43 27.07 -3.58 -16.90
C GLN A 43 28.29 -2.90 -16.27
N HIS A 44 28.09 -2.08 -15.24
CA HIS A 44 29.17 -1.39 -14.55
C HIS A 44 29.99 -2.38 -13.69
N PRO A 45 31.34 -2.33 -13.68
CA PRO A 45 32.16 -3.28 -12.92
C PRO A 45 31.88 -3.34 -11.40
N ASN A 46 31.39 -2.23 -10.85
CA ASN A 46 31.11 -2.11 -9.41
C ASN A 46 29.57 -2.14 -9.13
N HIS A 47 28.76 -2.74 -10.00
CA HIS A 47 27.32 -2.85 -9.76
C HIS A 47 27.01 -3.74 -8.56
N LYS A 48 25.86 -3.51 -7.95
CA LYS A 48 25.34 -4.39 -6.90
C LYS A 48 24.76 -5.67 -7.52
N GLU A 49 24.88 -6.77 -6.77
CA GLU A 49 24.47 -8.11 -7.26
C GLU A 49 22.94 -8.22 -7.47
N VAL A 50 22.17 -7.46 -6.66
CA VAL A 50 20.71 -7.50 -6.67
C VAL A 50 20.13 -6.09 -6.71
N ILE A 51 19.11 -5.91 -7.52
CA ILE A 51 18.35 -4.68 -7.63
C ILE A 51 16.93 -4.93 -7.12
N ILE A 52 16.46 -4.06 -6.22
CA ILE A 52 15.10 -4.08 -5.69
C ILE A 52 14.37 -2.84 -6.17
N VAL A 53 13.28 -3.05 -6.91
CA VAL A 53 12.41 -1.98 -7.40
C VAL A 53 11.24 -1.83 -6.43
N VAL A 54 11.04 -0.62 -5.89
CA VAL A 54 9.99 -0.27 -4.92
C VAL A 54 9.18 0.93 -5.40
N GLU A 55 8.08 1.21 -4.73
CA GLU A 55 7.23 2.35 -5.07
C GLU A 55 7.89 3.68 -4.71
N GLY A 56 8.36 3.82 -3.48
CA GLY A 56 8.84 5.07 -2.94
C GLY A 56 10.08 4.98 -2.07
N GLU A 57 10.59 6.17 -1.70
CA GLU A 57 11.73 6.30 -0.79
C GLU A 57 11.44 5.78 0.62
N ASP A 58 10.17 5.82 1.05
CA ASP A 58 9.80 5.34 2.39
C ASP A 58 9.83 3.80 2.45
N ASP A 59 9.51 3.10 1.33
CA ASP A 59 9.68 1.66 1.20
C ASP A 59 11.16 1.28 1.21
N GLU A 60 12.01 2.01 0.45
CA GLU A 60 13.45 1.84 0.52
C GLU A 60 13.98 1.98 1.94
N LYS A 61 13.60 3.07 2.65
CA LYS A 61 14.02 3.31 4.04
C LYS A 61 13.55 2.21 5.00
N ALA A 62 12.36 1.67 4.77
CA ALA A 62 11.78 0.60 5.58
C ALA A 62 12.55 -0.72 5.41
N LEU A 63 12.88 -1.04 4.18
CA LEU A 63 13.47 -2.34 3.81
C LEU A 63 15.00 -2.37 3.90
N LYS A 64 15.69 -1.28 3.54
CA LYS A 64 17.14 -1.22 3.38
C LYS A 64 17.94 -1.74 4.58
N LYS A 65 17.41 -1.55 5.80
CA LYS A 65 18.06 -2.03 7.03
C LYS A 65 18.13 -3.55 7.15
N PHE A 66 17.30 -4.29 6.41
CA PHE A 66 17.28 -5.75 6.41
C PHE A 66 18.20 -6.36 5.36
N PHE A 67 18.64 -5.55 4.40
CA PHE A 67 19.44 -6.00 3.28
C PHE A 67 20.92 -5.65 3.43
N ASN A 68 21.79 -6.47 2.86
CA ASN A 68 23.20 -6.18 2.73
C ASN A 68 23.41 -5.03 1.72
N VAL A 69 23.71 -3.85 2.21
CA VAL A 69 23.92 -2.63 1.41
C VAL A 69 25.09 -2.74 0.41
N GLN A 70 25.99 -3.72 0.56
CA GLN A 70 27.05 -3.96 -0.41
C GLN A 70 26.57 -4.79 -1.61
N ALA A 71 25.53 -5.62 -1.41
CA ALA A 71 25.01 -6.50 -2.45
C ALA A 71 23.72 -5.97 -3.11
N VAL A 72 22.98 -5.07 -2.45
CA VAL A 72 21.65 -4.64 -2.86
C VAL A 72 21.60 -3.15 -3.18
N GLU A 73 20.94 -2.80 -4.29
CA GLU A 73 20.59 -1.45 -4.69
C GLU A 73 19.08 -1.30 -4.87
N PHE A 74 18.53 -0.17 -4.44
CA PHE A 74 17.09 0.14 -4.55
C PHE A 74 16.83 1.15 -5.65
N TYR A 75 15.73 0.95 -6.38
CA TYR A 75 15.21 1.89 -7.36
C TYR A 75 13.74 2.23 -7.04
N CYS A 76 13.46 3.51 -6.81
CA CYS A 76 12.11 4.02 -6.55
C CYS A 76 11.44 4.44 -7.85
N THR A 77 10.21 3.99 -8.07
CA THR A 77 9.45 4.26 -9.31
C THR A 77 8.51 5.44 -9.21
N GLY A 78 8.09 5.78 -8.00
CA GLY A 78 7.11 6.83 -7.70
C GLY A 78 5.65 6.38 -7.66
N ASN A 79 5.32 5.17 -8.11
CA ASN A 79 3.97 4.58 -7.95
C ASN A 79 3.94 3.08 -8.25
N CYS A 80 2.89 2.39 -7.75
CA CYS A 80 2.69 0.94 -7.86
C CYS A 80 2.55 0.45 -9.32
N LEU A 81 1.91 1.23 -10.18
CA LEU A 81 1.74 0.86 -11.59
C LEU A 81 3.09 0.80 -12.32
N LYS A 82 4.00 1.71 -12.00
CA LYS A 82 5.36 1.68 -12.57
C LYS A 82 6.16 0.49 -12.08
N VAL A 83 6.06 0.09 -10.79
CA VAL A 83 6.70 -1.15 -10.31
C VAL A 83 6.21 -2.32 -11.15
N LYS A 84 4.89 -2.46 -11.32
CA LYS A 84 4.29 -3.52 -12.13
C LYS A 84 4.81 -3.51 -13.57
N ASN A 85 4.81 -2.35 -14.24
CA ASN A 85 5.26 -2.22 -15.64
C ASN A 85 6.75 -2.55 -15.79
N VAL A 86 7.60 -2.08 -14.88
CA VAL A 86 9.03 -2.44 -14.83
C VAL A 86 9.19 -3.95 -14.70
N MET A 87 8.46 -4.58 -13.78
CA MET A 87 8.57 -6.02 -13.55
C MET A 87 8.00 -6.85 -14.70
N GLN A 88 7.03 -6.36 -15.47
CA GLN A 88 6.59 -7.00 -16.71
C GLN A 88 7.73 -7.09 -17.72
N ILE A 89 8.50 -6.01 -17.92
CA ILE A 89 9.66 -6.00 -18.82
C ILE A 89 10.76 -6.91 -18.25
N VAL A 90 11.09 -6.78 -16.97
CA VAL A 90 12.10 -7.61 -16.28
C VAL A 90 11.77 -9.09 -16.39
N SER A 91 10.51 -9.50 -16.25
CA SER A 91 10.10 -10.91 -16.28
C SER A 91 10.42 -11.62 -17.60
N THR A 92 10.50 -10.88 -18.70
CA THR A 92 10.82 -11.40 -20.03
C THR A 92 12.31 -11.33 -20.38
N ASP A 93 13.09 -10.54 -19.62
CA ASP A 93 14.52 -10.37 -19.84
C ASP A 93 15.32 -11.45 -19.07
N LYS A 94 16.10 -12.25 -19.80
CA LYS A 94 16.85 -13.38 -19.24
C LYS A 94 17.91 -12.96 -18.20
N GLN A 95 18.52 -11.79 -18.38
CA GLN A 95 19.55 -11.28 -17.48
C GLN A 95 18.94 -10.60 -16.27
N LEU A 96 18.01 -9.67 -16.50
CA LEU A 96 17.38 -8.88 -15.43
C LEU A 96 16.57 -9.75 -14.45
N LYS A 97 15.81 -10.72 -14.94
CA LYS A 97 15.03 -11.60 -14.06
C LYS A 97 15.87 -12.42 -13.09
N TYR A 98 17.17 -12.54 -13.33
CA TYR A 98 18.09 -13.25 -12.44
C TYR A 98 18.48 -12.42 -11.20
N CYS A 99 18.56 -11.09 -11.35
CA CYS A 99 19.09 -10.19 -10.34
C CYS A 99 18.13 -9.05 -9.94
N VAL A 100 16.94 -8.94 -10.52
CA VAL A 100 15.97 -7.89 -10.21
C VAL A 100 14.71 -8.47 -9.61
N ILE A 101 14.25 -7.89 -8.50
CA ILE A 101 12.93 -8.15 -7.91
C ILE A 101 12.16 -6.83 -7.75
N GLY A 102 10.84 -6.90 -7.79
CA GLY A 102 9.95 -5.78 -7.48
C GLY A 102 9.15 -6.06 -6.21
N ILE A 103 9.02 -5.04 -5.38
CA ILE A 103 8.14 -5.07 -4.21
C ILE A 103 7.10 -3.98 -4.40
N LYS A 104 5.84 -4.36 -4.41
CA LYS A 104 4.67 -3.51 -4.59
C LYS A 104 3.81 -3.57 -3.33
N ASP A 105 3.21 -2.44 -2.96
CA ASP A 105 2.14 -2.45 -1.98
C ASP A 105 0.95 -3.28 -2.48
N ALA A 106 0.37 -4.06 -1.58
CA ALA A 106 -0.78 -4.89 -1.95
C ALA A 106 -2.01 -4.04 -2.26
N ASP A 107 -2.12 -2.83 -1.70
CA ASP A 107 -3.34 -2.03 -1.79
C ASP A 107 -4.57 -2.89 -1.40
N PHE A 108 -5.55 -3.01 -2.29
CA PHE A 108 -6.71 -3.87 -2.11
C PHE A 108 -6.58 -5.24 -2.78
N ASP A 109 -5.39 -5.64 -3.23
CA ASP A 109 -5.18 -6.91 -3.94
C ASP A 109 -5.57 -8.11 -3.08
N HIS A 110 -5.21 -8.12 -1.78
CA HIS A 110 -5.60 -9.18 -0.86
C HIS A 110 -7.12 -9.27 -0.68
N ILE A 111 -7.80 -8.14 -0.49
CA ILE A 111 -9.27 -8.08 -0.36
C ILE A 111 -9.96 -8.54 -1.64
N ASN A 112 -9.43 -8.14 -2.79
CA ASN A 112 -9.95 -8.51 -4.11
C ASN A 112 -9.48 -9.89 -4.59
N LYS A 113 -8.61 -10.59 -3.84
CA LYS A 113 -8.00 -11.88 -4.21
C LYS A 113 -7.30 -11.82 -5.58
N ILE A 114 -6.62 -10.69 -5.84
CA ILE A 114 -5.88 -10.47 -7.09
C ILE A 114 -4.49 -11.10 -6.93
N SER A 115 -4.13 -11.94 -7.88
CA SER A 115 -2.78 -12.50 -8.01
C SER A 115 -2.11 -11.90 -9.26
N HIS A 116 -0.88 -11.44 -9.10
CA HIS A 116 -0.07 -10.92 -10.21
C HIS A 116 0.78 -12.04 -10.80
N ASN A 117 0.52 -12.41 -12.04
CA ASN A 117 1.28 -13.43 -12.78
C ASN A 117 2.55 -12.85 -13.42
N ILE A 118 3.34 -12.11 -12.61
CA ILE A 118 4.58 -11.46 -13.04
C ILE A 118 5.72 -12.04 -12.23
N ALA A 119 6.69 -12.64 -12.91
CA ALA A 119 7.83 -13.24 -12.22
C ALA A 119 8.61 -12.17 -11.43
N ASN A 120 9.03 -12.52 -10.21
CA ASN A 120 9.80 -11.68 -9.30
C ASN A 120 9.08 -10.41 -8.81
N LEU A 121 7.78 -10.27 -9.06
CA LEU A 121 6.96 -9.26 -8.41
C LEU A 121 6.40 -9.84 -7.12
N MET A 122 6.68 -9.19 -6.02
CA MET A 122 6.21 -9.54 -4.67
C MET A 122 5.33 -8.42 -4.14
N ILE A 123 4.42 -8.74 -3.25
CA ILE A 123 3.51 -7.77 -2.63
C ILE A 123 3.66 -7.78 -1.11
N THR A 124 3.33 -6.68 -0.46
CA THR A 124 3.29 -6.60 1.01
C THR A 124 2.22 -7.51 1.58
N ASP A 125 2.42 -8.02 2.81
CA ASP A 125 1.46 -8.90 3.50
C ASP A 125 0.22 -8.15 4.01
N ALA A 126 0.27 -6.82 4.05
CA ALA A 126 -0.80 -5.93 4.45
C ALA A 126 -1.13 -4.97 3.31
N HIS A 127 -2.03 -3.99 3.55
CA HIS A 127 -2.41 -3.00 2.54
C HIS A 127 -1.19 -2.33 1.90
N ASP A 128 -0.22 -1.94 2.71
CA ASP A 128 1.04 -1.29 2.32
C ASP A 128 2.16 -1.59 3.33
N MET A 129 3.34 -1.04 3.07
CA MET A 129 4.52 -1.25 3.90
C MET A 129 4.33 -0.73 5.34
N GLU A 130 3.74 0.46 5.52
CA GLU A 130 3.52 1.05 6.84
C GLU A 130 2.57 0.19 7.67
N THR A 131 1.49 -0.28 7.08
CA THR A 131 0.50 -1.13 7.73
C THR A 131 1.10 -2.48 8.11
N MET A 132 1.91 -3.09 7.23
CA MET A 132 2.63 -4.34 7.49
C MET A 132 3.59 -4.21 8.68
N MET A 133 4.28 -3.08 8.82
CA MET A 133 5.22 -2.84 9.92
C MET A 133 4.55 -2.56 11.25
N LEU A 134 3.25 -2.26 11.30
CA LEU A 134 2.55 -1.86 12.52
C LEU A 134 2.13 -3.09 13.35
N THR A 135 3.12 -3.85 13.80
CA THR A 135 2.89 -5.02 14.68
C THR A 135 2.52 -4.60 16.10
N PRO A 136 1.93 -5.50 16.92
CA PRO A 136 1.67 -5.22 18.33
C PRO A 136 2.91 -4.78 19.11
N ASN A 137 4.08 -5.32 18.80
CA ASN A 137 5.34 -4.95 19.46
C ASN A 137 5.80 -3.55 19.04
N VAL A 138 5.65 -3.19 17.76
CA VAL A 138 5.93 -1.83 17.27
C VAL A 138 4.99 -0.82 17.95
N CYS A 139 3.70 -1.11 18.01
CA CYS A 139 2.72 -0.26 18.71
C CYS A 139 3.08 -0.06 20.19
N ARG A 140 3.47 -1.14 20.88
CA ARG A 140 3.91 -1.08 22.27
C ARG A 140 5.12 -0.16 22.46
N LYS A 141 6.15 -0.30 21.61
CA LYS A 141 7.36 0.55 21.66
C LYS A 141 7.01 2.03 21.42
N ILE A 142 6.16 2.32 20.43
CA ILE A 142 5.69 3.68 20.15
C ILE A 142 4.96 4.26 21.35
N CYS A 143 4.05 3.53 21.98
CA CYS A 143 3.33 3.98 23.15
C CYS A 143 4.27 4.27 24.32
N LEU A 144 5.23 3.41 24.60
CA LEU A 144 6.19 3.62 25.68
C LEU A 144 7.04 4.88 25.43
N GLU A 145 7.49 5.11 24.20
CA GLU A 145 8.27 6.30 23.83
C GLU A 145 7.45 7.58 23.88
N THR A 146 6.20 7.53 23.41
CA THR A 146 5.41 8.75 23.19
C THR A 146 4.60 9.18 24.40
N ILE A 147 4.02 8.23 25.15
CA ILE A 147 3.08 8.47 26.24
C ILE A 147 3.48 7.75 27.55
N ASN A 148 4.65 7.12 27.57
CA ASN A 148 5.22 6.41 28.72
C ASN A 148 4.27 5.38 29.37
N LYS A 149 3.40 4.74 28.58
CA LYS A 149 2.50 3.66 29.01
C LYS A 149 2.13 2.77 27.85
N GLU A 150 1.69 1.55 28.12
CA GLU A 150 1.18 0.63 27.10
C GLU A 150 -0.26 0.99 26.71
N TYR A 151 -0.56 0.84 25.42
CA TYR A 151 -1.92 0.98 24.89
C TYR A 151 -2.17 -0.12 23.83
N PRO A 152 -2.50 -1.35 24.26
CA PRO A 152 -2.59 -2.51 23.36
C PRO A 152 -3.62 -2.38 22.24
N LYS A 153 -4.61 -1.49 22.40
CA LYS A 153 -5.66 -1.26 21.40
C LYS A 153 -5.31 -0.24 20.34
N LEU A 154 -4.10 0.35 20.36
CA LEU A 154 -3.73 1.48 19.50
C LEU A 154 -4.00 1.19 18.01
N SER A 155 -3.46 0.09 17.48
CA SER A 155 -3.59 -0.24 16.07
C SER A 155 -5.03 -0.53 15.66
N ILE A 156 -5.74 -1.33 16.44
CA ILE A 156 -7.12 -1.69 16.10
C ILE A 156 -8.07 -0.48 16.18
N GLU A 157 -7.92 0.37 17.19
CA GLU A 157 -8.74 1.59 17.30
C GLU A 157 -8.42 2.58 16.18
N ALA A 158 -7.14 2.72 15.78
CA ALA A 158 -6.76 3.55 14.66
C ALA A 158 -7.36 3.04 13.35
N MET A 159 -7.26 1.74 13.06
CA MET A 159 -7.86 1.14 11.87
C MET A 159 -9.39 1.24 11.86
N LEU A 160 -10.05 0.98 13.00
CA LEU A 160 -11.50 1.13 13.12
C LEU A 160 -11.94 2.58 12.87
N SER A 161 -11.21 3.57 13.40
CA SER A 161 -11.54 4.98 13.19
C SER A 161 -11.50 5.40 11.72
N LEU A 162 -10.70 4.72 10.91
CA LEU A 162 -10.51 4.96 9.46
C LEU A 162 -11.47 4.16 8.57
N LYS A 163 -12.28 3.26 9.13
CA LYS A 163 -13.07 2.28 8.35
C LYS A 163 -13.87 2.93 7.22
N ASN A 164 -14.52 4.06 7.44
CA ASN A 164 -15.38 4.71 6.45
C ASN A 164 -14.58 5.47 5.36
N ILE A 165 -13.43 6.06 5.67
CA ILE A 165 -12.56 6.65 4.64
C ILE A 165 -11.90 5.54 3.81
N SER A 166 -11.52 4.42 4.43
CA SER A 166 -10.99 3.25 3.73
C SER A 166 -12.02 2.66 2.76
N TYR A 167 -13.31 2.60 3.14
CA TYR A 167 -14.37 2.22 2.21
C TYR A 167 -14.49 3.16 1.01
N LEU A 168 -14.31 4.47 1.20
CA LEU A 168 -14.33 5.42 0.08
C LEU A 168 -13.11 5.25 -0.84
N ARG A 169 -11.92 4.95 -0.29
CA ARG A 169 -10.74 4.58 -1.07
C ARG A 169 -10.96 3.28 -1.85
N TYR A 170 -11.56 2.27 -1.21
CA TYR A 170 -11.90 1.01 -1.85
C TYR A 170 -12.95 1.16 -2.96
N TYR A 171 -13.98 1.99 -2.73
CA TYR A 171 -14.94 2.34 -3.77
C TYR A 171 -14.25 3.01 -4.97
N ASN A 172 -13.36 3.95 -4.71
CA ASN A 172 -12.57 4.60 -5.75
C ASN A 172 -11.75 3.59 -6.56
N ASP A 173 -11.03 2.70 -5.89
CA ASP A 173 -10.26 1.65 -6.57
C ASP A 173 -11.16 0.72 -7.38
N LYS A 174 -12.15 0.10 -6.72
CA LYS A 174 -12.93 -1.00 -7.30
C LYS A 174 -13.92 -0.56 -8.37
N ILE A 175 -14.49 0.63 -8.24
CA ILE A 175 -15.58 1.10 -9.11
C ILE A 175 -15.07 2.14 -10.10
N ILE A 176 -14.31 3.12 -9.65
CA ILE A 176 -13.94 4.26 -10.48
C ILE A 176 -12.69 3.93 -11.32
N LEU A 177 -11.59 3.57 -10.68
CA LEU A 177 -10.32 3.34 -11.38
C LEU A 177 -10.38 2.10 -12.29
N LYS A 178 -10.99 1.01 -11.85
CA LYS A 178 -11.12 -0.22 -12.67
C LYS A 178 -12.02 -0.06 -13.90
N ARG A 179 -12.86 0.98 -13.94
CA ARG A 179 -13.62 1.32 -15.15
C ARG A 179 -12.84 2.17 -16.15
N GLY A 180 -11.53 2.31 -15.97
CA GLY A 180 -10.69 3.12 -16.86
C GLY A 180 -10.85 4.63 -16.70
N SER A 181 -11.56 5.07 -15.66
CA SER A 181 -11.90 6.49 -15.44
C SER A 181 -10.93 7.17 -14.47
N TYR A 182 -9.62 7.09 -14.73
CA TYR A 182 -8.62 7.76 -13.88
C TYR A 182 -8.85 9.26 -13.72
N LYS A 183 -9.41 9.91 -14.75
CA LYS A 183 -9.76 11.35 -14.70
C LYS A 183 -10.89 11.64 -13.71
N ASP A 184 -11.79 10.68 -13.50
CA ASP A 184 -12.92 10.80 -12.57
C ASP A 184 -12.59 10.23 -11.18
N GLY A 185 -11.39 9.69 -10.99
CA GLY A 185 -10.92 9.17 -9.70
C GLY A 185 -11.06 10.22 -8.59
N ILE A 186 -11.43 9.76 -7.39
CA ILE A 186 -11.54 10.61 -6.21
C ILE A 186 -10.14 11.04 -5.78
N SER A 187 -9.94 12.34 -5.61
CA SER A 187 -8.70 12.88 -5.04
C SER A 187 -8.77 12.81 -3.52
N PHE A 188 -7.75 12.22 -2.92
CA PHE A 188 -7.53 12.21 -1.48
C PHE A 188 -6.42 13.19 -1.04
N GLN A 189 -5.95 14.02 -1.95
CA GLN A 189 -4.93 15.02 -1.66
C GLN A 189 -5.45 16.09 -0.69
N GLY A 190 -4.67 16.41 0.34
CA GLY A 190 -5.02 17.44 1.32
C GLY A 190 -6.17 17.05 2.26
N ILE A 191 -6.48 15.77 2.38
CA ILE A 191 -7.40 15.25 3.40
C ILE A 191 -6.73 15.37 4.77
N ASP A 192 -7.39 16.08 5.68
CA ASP A 192 -7.03 16.06 7.10
C ASP A 192 -7.75 14.87 7.76
N ILE A 193 -6.98 13.90 8.19
CA ILE A 193 -7.51 12.66 8.79
C ILE A 193 -8.32 12.94 10.07
N ALA A 194 -8.01 14.00 10.82
CA ALA A 194 -8.79 14.40 11.97
C ALA A 194 -10.26 14.77 11.63
N GLN A 195 -10.54 15.09 10.36
CA GLN A 195 -11.89 15.40 9.88
C GLN A 195 -12.66 14.17 9.38
N VAL A 196 -12.00 13.05 9.19
CA VAL A 196 -12.59 11.80 8.67
C VAL A 196 -12.43 10.60 9.60
N ALA A 197 -11.68 10.75 10.69
CA ALA A 197 -11.48 9.75 11.73
C ALA A 197 -11.61 10.40 13.10
N SER A 198 -12.34 9.77 14.01
CA SER A 198 -12.35 10.14 15.44
C SER A 198 -11.30 9.32 16.20
N ASN A 199 -11.12 9.58 17.50
CA ASN A 199 -10.08 8.96 18.30
C ASN A 199 -10.20 7.43 18.49
N SER A 200 -11.37 6.83 18.24
CA SER A 200 -11.56 5.39 18.42
C SER A 200 -12.77 4.82 17.66
N GLN A 201 -13.57 5.68 17.01
CA GLN A 201 -14.75 5.27 16.27
C GLN A 201 -14.77 5.92 14.88
N PRO A 202 -15.30 5.26 13.85
CA PRO A 202 -15.41 5.87 12.54
C PRO A 202 -16.38 7.04 12.55
N ILE A 203 -16.01 8.16 11.94
CA ILE A 203 -16.95 9.24 11.62
C ILE A 203 -17.98 8.68 10.62
N ASN A 204 -19.25 9.07 10.76
CA ASN A 204 -20.30 8.54 9.89
C ASN A 204 -20.01 8.79 8.39
N VAL A 205 -20.50 7.88 7.56
CA VAL A 205 -20.25 7.88 6.11
C VAL A 205 -20.62 9.21 5.45
N GLN A 206 -21.76 9.81 5.83
CA GLN A 206 -22.21 11.07 5.24
C GLN A 206 -21.22 12.21 5.49
N SER A 207 -20.68 12.32 6.69
CA SER A 207 -19.68 13.35 7.04
C SER A 207 -18.39 13.15 6.26
N VAL A 208 -17.92 11.91 6.11
CA VAL A 208 -16.74 11.58 5.30
C VAL A 208 -16.97 11.99 3.84
N LEU A 209 -18.12 11.63 3.25
CA LEU A 209 -18.45 11.99 1.87
C LEU A 209 -18.51 13.50 1.67
N LEU A 210 -19.17 14.24 2.56
CA LEU A 210 -19.27 15.70 2.45
C LEU A 210 -17.89 16.36 2.52
N TYR A 211 -17.06 15.93 3.48
CA TYR A 211 -15.72 16.48 3.64
C TYR A 211 -14.82 16.20 2.43
N VAL A 212 -14.75 14.95 1.97
CA VAL A 212 -13.92 14.57 0.83
C VAL A 212 -14.42 15.22 -0.48
N LYS A 213 -15.74 15.32 -0.65
CA LYS A 213 -16.34 16.04 -1.79
C LYS A 213 -15.89 17.51 -1.85
N GLY A 214 -15.82 18.17 -0.68
CA GLY A 214 -15.35 19.56 -0.57
C GLY A 214 -13.85 19.75 -0.88
N LYS A 215 -13.04 18.69 -0.90
CA LYS A 215 -11.60 18.73 -1.19
C LYS A 215 -11.28 18.55 -2.69
N GLY A 216 -11.96 19.31 -3.54
CA GLY A 216 -11.72 19.30 -5.01
C GLY A 216 -12.45 18.20 -5.77
N ASN A 217 -13.39 17.48 -5.12
CA ASN A 217 -14.16 16.42 -5.76
C ASN A 217 -15.60 16.85 -6.16
N SER A 218 -15.96 18.13 -5.99
CA SER A 218 -17.33 18.63 -6.20
C SER A 218 -17.85 18.41 -7.62
N ASN A 219 -16.98 18.44 -8.62
CA ASN A 219 -17.32 18.28 -10.03
C ASN A 219 -17.15 16.83 -10.54
N LYS A 220 -16.82 15.88 -9.66
CA LYS A 220 -16.66 14.47 -10.05
C LYS A 220 -18.02 13.80 -10.17
N THR A 221 -18.46 13.46 -11.37
CA THR A 221 -19.74 12.80 -11.64
C THR A 221 -19.83 11.40 -11.06
N SER A 222 -18.69 10.73 -10.93
CA SER A 222 -18.55 9.39 -10.34
C SER A 222 -18.43 9.39 -8.82
N PHE A 223 -18.44 10.56 -8.15
CA PHE A 223 -18.39 10.61 -6.69
C PHE A 223 -19.70 10.05 -6.10
N PRO A 224 -19.63 9.05 -5.18
CA PRO A 224 -20.83 8.38 -4.70
C PRO A 224 -21.69 9.30 -3.81
N ASP A 225 -23.00 9.15 -3.92
CA ASP A 225 -23.93 9.64 -2.90
C ASP A 225 -23.97 8.69 -1.68
N LEU A 226 -24.70 9.10 -0.64
CA LEU A 226 -24.80 8.32 0.59
C LEU A 226 -25.44 6.94 0.35
N ASN A 227 -26.47 6.85 -0.48
CA ASN A 227 -27.18 5.59 -0.74
C ASN A 227 -26.27 4.61 -1.49
N THR A 228 -25.59 5.10 -2.54
CA THR A 228 -24.59 4.32 -3.30
C THR A 228 -23.49 3.79 -2.37
N MET A 229 -22.98 4.65 -1.48
CA MET A 229 -21.91 4.24 -0.56
C MET A 229 -22.39 3.22 0.47
N ASN A 230 -23.58 3.40 1.04
CA ASN A 230 -24.15 2.44 1.99
C ASN A 230 -24.40 1.07 1.35
N LEU A 231 -24.91 1.04 0.12
CA LEU A 231 -25.09 -0.20 -0.65
C LEU A 231 -23.73 -0.87 -0.93
N PHE A 232 -22.72 -0.09 -1.30
CA PHE A 232 -21.38 -0.61 -1.55
C PHE A 232 -20.78 -1.24 -0.29
N ILE A 233 -20.89 -0.59 0.87
CA ILE A 233 -20.44 -1.11 2.17
C ILE A 233 -21.15 -2.42 2.50
N GLN A 234 -22.47 -2.47 2.32
CA GLN A 234 -23.27 -3.66 2.59
C GLN A 234 -22.89 -4.85 1.68
N GLN A 235 -22.57 -4.58 0.43
CA GLN A 235 -22.17 -5.60 -0.56
C GLN A 235 -20.72 -6.05 -0.41
N ASN A 236 -19.87 -5.29 0.28
CA ASN A 236 -18.46 -5.56 0.46
C ASN A 236 -18.10 -5.48 1.96
N PRO A 237 -18.64 -6.36 2.80
CA PRO A 237 -18.35 -6.34 4.22
C PRO A 237 -16.87 -6.64 4.48
N ILE A 238 -16.26 -5.87 5.39
CA ILE A 238 -14.87 -6.06 5.84
C ILE A 238 -14.90 -6.35 7.33
N ASP A 239 -14.38 -7.51 7.69
CA ASP A 239 -14.27 -7.93 9.07
C ASP A 239 -13.14 -7.18 9.78
N ASP A 240 -13.21 -7.07 11.10
CA ASP A 240 -12.20 -6.36 11.88
C ASP A 240 -10.81 -7.03 11.78
N GLY A 241 -10.76 -8.35 11.51
CA GLY A 241 -9.51 -9.08 11.25
C GLY A 241 -8.83 -8.68 9.94
N ASP A 242 -9.59 -8.17 8.96
CA ASP A 242 -9.10 -7.78 7.63
C ASP A 242 -8.76 -6.28 7.53
N LEU A 243 -8.92 -5.51 8.62
CA LEU A 243 -8.64 -4.07 8.60
C LEU A 243 -7.19 -3.76 8.24
N ILE A 244 -6.25 -4.64 8.54
CA ILE A 244 -4.84 -4.51 8.18
C ILE A 244 -4.62 -4.59 6.65
N LEU A 245 -5.50 -5.30 5.94
CA LEU A 245 -5.50 -5.44 4.48
C LEU A 245 -6.28 -4.30 3.78
N PHE A 246 -6.97 -3.50 4.57
CA PHE A 246 -7.97 -2.55 4.11
C PHE A 246 -7.61 -1.09 4.38
N THR A 247 -6.78 -0.83 5.38
CA THR A 247 -6.47 0.52 5.86
C THR A 247 -5.18 1.04 5.22
N ASN A 248 -5.24 2.22 4.62
CA ASN A 248 -4.06 2.88 4.06
C ASN A 248 -3.10 3.33 5.17
N GLY A 249 -1.81 3.03 5.03
CA GLY A 249 -0.79 3.26 6.05
C GLY A 249 -0.54 4.72 6.36
N HIS A 250 -0.58 5.59 5.37
CA HIS A 250 -0.45 7.03 5.62
C HIS A 250 -1.59 7.55 6.50
N ASP A 251 -2.84 7.17 6.19
CA ASP A 251 -3.99 7.54 7.03
C ASP A 251 -3.84 6.96 8.45
N LEU A 252 -3.30 5.73 8.54
CA LEU A 252 -3.09 5.03 9.80
C LEU A 252 -2.08 5.73 10.71
N VAL A 253 -0.98 6.23 10.16
CA VAL A 253 0.00 7.03 10.90
C VAL A 253 -0.65 8.27 11.52
N TYR A 254 -1.49 8.99 10.77
CA TYR A 254 -2.25 10.14 11.28
C TYR A 254 -3.23 9.76 12.38
N ALA A 255 -3.99 8.66 12.19
CA ALA A 255 -4.93 8.20 13.19
C ALA A 255 -4.24 7.80 14.50
N ILE A 256 -3.10 7.09 14.42
CA ILE A 256 -2.27 6.74 15.59
C ILE A 256 -1.83 8.00 16.33
N ARG A 257 -1.26 9.00 15.62
CA ARG A 257 -0.89 10.27 16.25
C ARG A 257 -2.07 10.92 16.97
N ASN A 258 -3.24 10.98 16.33
CA ASN A 258 -4.42 11.62 16.90
C ASN A 258 -4.89 10.90 18.18
N ILE A 259 -4.87 9.57 18.19
CA ILE A 259 -5.20 8.77 19.38
C ILE A 259 -4.20 9.06 20.51
N LEU A 260 -2.90 9.02 20.21
CA LEU A 260 -1.85 9.31 21.21
C LEU A 260 -2.00 10.73 21.77
N HIS A 261 -2.30 11.72 20.95
CA HIS A 261 -2.58 13.10 21.38
C HIS A 261 -3.82 13.20 22.25
N SER A 262 -4.85 12.39 22.01
CA SER A 262 -6.07 12.41 22.84
C SER A 262 -5.84 11.77 24.21
N ILE A 263 -4.99 10.72 24.28
CA ILE A 263 -4.68 10.00 25.51
C ILE A 263 -3.72 10.77 26.41
N ALA A 264 -2.71 11.42 25.84
CA ALA A 264 -1.68 12.14 26.55
C ALA A 264 -1.26 13.41 25.77
N PRO A 265 -2.10 14.49 25.82
CA PRO A 265 -1.91 15.67 24.99
C PRO A 265 -0.59 16.40 25.21
N GLN A 266 -0.06 16.41 26.43
CA GLN A 266 1.18 17.11 26.76
C GLN A 266 2.41 16.36 26.27
N GLU A 267 2.42 15.03 26.46
CA GLU A 267 3.53 14.15 26.11
C GLU A 267 3.60 13.92 24.61
N ALA A 268 2.44 13.64 23.99
CA ALA A 268 2.36 13.25 22.59
C ALA A 268 2.48 14.41 21.60
N ARG A 269 2.12 15.66 21.98
CA ARG A 269 2.09 16.82 21.06
C ARG A 269 3.42 17.12 20.35
N LYS A 270 4.54 16.68 20.90
CA LYS A 270 5.88 16.87 20.32
C LYS A 270 6.16 15.94 19.12
N TYR A 271 5.33 14.91 18.93
CA TYR A 271 5.48 13.94 17.85
C TYR A 271 4.56 14.27 16.70
N SER A 272 5.16 14.54 15.54
CA SER A 272 4.47 14.71 14.27
C SER A 272 4.18 13.35 13.61
N ASP A 273 3.37 13.33 12.54
CA ASP A 273 3.13 12.15 11.72
C ASP A 273 4.44 11.56 11.20
N LYS A 274 5.35 12.44 10.75
CA LYS A 274 6.67 12.04 10.29
C LYS A 274 7.49 11.35 11.38
N ASN A 275 7.37 11.80 12.65
CA ASN A 275 8.03 11.13 13.76
C ASN A 275 7.43 9.74 14.01
N ILE A 276 6.09 9.62 13.98
CA ILE A 276 5.40 8.33 14.16
C ILE A 276 5.80 7.37 13.03
N ALA A 277 5.73 7.78 11.76
CA ALA A 277 6.17 6.95 10.63
C ALA A 277 7.64 6.51 10.77
N THR A 278 8.52 7.40 11.22
CA THR A 278 9.92 7.08 11.47
C THR A 278 10.07 6.05 12.61
N MET A 279 9.32 6.20 13.70
CA MET A 279 9.32 5.24 14.80
C MET A 279 8.80 3.88 14.37
N ILE A 280 7.75 3.79 13.55
CA ILE A 280 7.27 2.53 12.98
C ILE A 280 8.44 1.83 12.27
N ARG A 281 9.10 2.52 11.35
CA ARG A 281 10.24 1.96 10.61
C ARG A 281 11.40 1.53 11.51
N ILE A 282 11.77 2.32 12.52
CA ILE A 282 12.89 1.99 13.42
C ILE A 282 12.55 0.83 14.35
N CYS A 283 11.34 0.81 14.89
CA CYS A 283 10.88 -0.20 15.85
C CYS A 283 10.61 -1.57 15.24
N TYR A 284 10.32 -1.63 13.93
CA TYR A 284 10.06 -2.89 13.23
C TYR A 284 11.35 -3.69 13.10
N ALA A 285 11.39 -4.84 13.77
CA ALA A 285 12.59 -5.64 13.89
C ALA A 285 12.73 -6.69 12.76
N LYS A 286 13.97 -7.21 12.58
CA LYS A 286 14.27 -8.24 11.58
C LYS A 286 13.45 -9.51 11.81
N GLU A 287 13.31 -9.91 13.08
CA GLU A 287 12.56 -11.12 13.48
C GLU A 287 11.05 -11.00 13.18
N GLU A 288 10.53 -9.79 13.05
CA GLU A 288 9.15 -9.55 12.64
C GLU A 288 9.03 -9.61 11.10
N PHE A 289 10.00 -9.05 10.39
CA PHE A 289 10.07 -9.11 8.94
C PHE A 289 10.25 -10.56 8.44
N GLU A 290 11.11 -11.36 9.08
CA GLU A 290 11.35 -12.78 8.73
C GLU A 290 10.10 -13.67 8.81
N LYS A 291 9.06 -13.24 9.53
CA LYS A 291 7.79 -13.98 9.62
C LYS A 291 6.85 -13.71 8.46
N THR A 292 7.07 -12.63 7.71
CA THR A 292 6.21 -12.21 6.60
C THR A 292 6.31 -13.15 5.40
N ASP A 293 5.25 -13.21 4.61
CA ASP A 293 5.28 -13.96 3.35
C ASP A 293 6.09 -13.20 2.29
N LEU A 294 6.19 -11.88 2.41
CA LEU A 294 7.10 -11.05 1.61
C LEU A 294 8.56 -11.51 1.81
N TYR A 295 9.02 -11.60 3.07
CA TYR A 295 10.38 -12.10 3.35
C TYR A 295 10.61 -13.50 2.78
N LYS A 296 9.69 -14.44 3.05
CA LYS A 296 9.79 -15.82 2.54
C LYS A 296 9.84 -15.88 1.02
N SER A 297 9.07 -15.03 0.35
CA SER A 297 9.06 -14.92 -1.12
C SER A 297 10.41 -14.44 -1.66
N ILE A 298 11.00 -13.42 -1.02
CA ILE A 298 12.33 -12.90 -1.36
C ILE A 298 13.40 -13.95 -1.10
N ASP A 299 13.36 -14.62 0.05
CA ASP A 299 14.33 -15.65 0.44
C ASP A 299 14.28 -16.87 -0.49
N ASN A 300 13.07 -17.33 -0.83
CA ASN A 300 12.86 -18.39 -1.80
C ASN A 300 13.38 -18.01 -3.21
N TRP A 301 13.13 -16.77 -3.64
CA TRP A 301 13.68 -16.27 -4.89
C TRP A 301 15.21 -16.23 -4.85
N ASN A 302 15.78 -15.78 -3.73
CA ASN A 302 17.23 -15.72 -3.53
C ASN A 302 17.86 -17.11 -3.55
N ASN A 303 17.26 -18.09 -2.88
CA ASN A 303 17.73 -19.48 -2.79
C ASN A 303 19.27 -19.57 -2.58
N ASN A 304 19.79 -18.78 -1.65
CA ASN A 304 21.21 -18.65 -1.31
C ASN A 304 22.15 -18.24 -2.47
N ARG A 305 21.62 -17.65 -3.53
CA ARG A 305 22.44 -17.18 -4.68
C ARG A 305 23.28 -15.97 -4.34
N PHE A 306 22.76 -15.09 -3.51
CA PHE A 306 23.38 -13.82 -3.14
C PHE A 306 23.45 -13.67 -1.61
N LYS A 307 24.44 -12.92 -1.12
CA LYS A 307 24.50 -12.51 0.30
C LYS A 307 23.53 -11.35 0.56
N LEU A 308 22.24 -11.64 0.42
CA LEU A 308 21.18 -10.68 0.34
C LEU A 308 20.90 -9.95 1.66
N TRP A 309 20.96 -10.68 2.77
CA TRP A 309 20.51 -10.17 4.06
C TRP A 309 21.63 -9.46 4.84
N ALA A 310 21.25 -8.44 5.62
CA ALA A 310 22.15 -7.81 6.59
C ALA A 310 22.50 -8.83 7.70
N VAL A 311 23.77 -8.82 8.12
CA VAL A 311 24.31 -9.65 9.20
C VAL A 311 23.93 -9.06 10.56
#